data_eb0662a0408662a0102106ffefad8b11
#
_entry.id   eb0662a0408662a0102106ffefad8b11
#
_cell.length_a   1.000
_cell.length_b   1.000
_cell.length_c   1.000
_cell.angle_alpha   90.00
_cell.angle_beta   90.00
_cell.angle_gamma   90.00
#
_symmetry.space_group_name_H-M   'P 1'
#
loop_
_entity.id
_entity.type
_entity.pdbx_description
1 polymer ?
#
loop_
_entity_poly.entity_id
_entity_poly.type
_entity_poly.pdbx_seq_one_letter_code
_entity_poly.pdbx_strand_id
1 'polypeptide(L)'
;RSVSRDLSPLSLPIKDNTLAIEAEVLPTMHPINAVTLKWRVMYGTENTVTMVDDGSGNDAVPGDGIYTATISTSTLSNGEMIRWKVTATDTAGGSSRQPQFPDPFDSPEYFGTIAEDPSVASSNLPIFHWFTSSPGGATTSNGSRGSVYFLGQFYDNIQADRHGQSTGGFPKKSYDFDFNRGDRFRYQEGEGRVKDINMLTNWADKSKTRNTLGY
;
A
#
# COMPACT_ATOMS: atom_id res chain seq x y z
N ARG A 1 22.15 8.83 -7.06
CA ARG A 1 21.20 7.92 -7.75
C ARG A 1 20.83 6.87 -6.73
N SER A 2 19.77 7.09 -5.98
CA SER A 2 19.21 6.05 -5.14
C SER A 2 18.75 4.91 -6.04
N VAL A 3 19.46 3.81 -6.04
CA VAL A 3 18.98 2.57 -6.65
C VAL A 3 18.06 1.94 -5.63
N SER A 4 16.79 2.31 -5.64
CA SER A 4 15.79 1.46 -5.05
C SER A 4 15.73 0.22 -5.96
N ARG A 5 16.30 -0.87 -5.54
CA ARG A 5 15.84 -2.16 -6.01
C ARG A 5 14.38 -2.24 -5.61
N ASP A 6 13.53 -2.44 -6.60
CA ASP A 6 12.18 -2.96 -6.41
C ASP A 6 12.31 -4.40 -5.87
N LEU A 7 12.71 -4.46 -4.63
CA LEU A 7 12.50 -5.59 -3.78
C LEU A 7 11.19 -5.28 -3.09
N SER A 8 10.09 -5.36 -3.84
CA SER A 8 8.83 -5.60 -3.18
C SER A 8 8.86 -7.07 -2.76
N PRO A 9 9.46 -7.42 -1.61
CA PRO A 9 9.12 -8.67 -0.99
C PRO A 9 7.63 -8.58 -0.79
N LEU A 10 6.95 -9.68 -0.97
CA LEU A 10 5.55 -9.78 -0.61
C LEU A 10 5.36 -9.07 0.73
N SER A 11 4.52 -8.04 0.77
CA SER A 11 4.15 -7.34 2.01
C SER A 11 3.31 -8.29 2.85
N LEU A 12 3.97 -9.22 3.56
CA LEU A 12 3.25 -10.21 4.35
C LEU A 12 2.42 -9.53 5.43
N PRO A 13 1.22 -10.05 5.74
CA PRO A 13 0.42 -9.55 6.85
C PRO A 13 1.20 -9.60 8.16
N ILE A 14 1.04 -8.56 8.98
CA ILE A 14 1.69 -8.46 10.27
C ILE A 14 1.01 -9.40 11.26
N LYS A 15 1.81 -10.27 11.90
CA LYS A 15 1.38 -11.19 12.96
C LYS A 15 1.87 -10.76 14.33
N ASP A 16 2.97 -10.00 14.35
CA ASP A 16 3.67 -9.60 15.57
C ASP A 16 3.19 -8.21 16.05
N ASN A 17 3.51 -7.89 17.29
CA ASN A 17 3.20 -6.58 17.88
C ASN A 17 4.17 -5.47 17.44
N THR A 18 5.08 -5.78 16.54
CA THR A 18 6.06 -4.84 15.99
C THR A 18 6.29 -5.08 14.51
N LEU A 19 6.57 -4.01 13.77
CA LEU A 19 6.99 -4.02 12.38
C LEU A 19 8.33 -3.31 12.28
N ALA A 20 9.37 -4.06 11.91
CA ALA A 20 10.68 -3.49 11.61
C ALA A 20 10.69 -2.98 10.16
N ILE A 21 11.19 -1.77 9.96
CA ILE A 21 11.39 -1.15 8.65
C ILE A 21 12.88 -0.89 8.47
N GLU A 22 13.41 -1.32 7.35
CA GLU A 22 14.80 -1.11 6.94
C GLU A 22 14.82 -0.24 5.67
N ALA A 23 15.82 0.62 5.57
CA ALA A 23 16.04 1.46 4.40
C ALA A 23 17.53 1.59 4.11
N GLU A 24 17.96 1.17 2.93
CA GLU A 24 19.32 1.45 2.46
C GLU A 24 19.40 2.90 1.99
N VAL A 25 20.28 3.69 2.60
CA VAL A 25 20.47 5.11 2.28
C VAL A 25 21.96 5.37 2.04
N LEU A 26 22.29 5.66 0.79
CA LEU A 26 23.67 5.93 0.37
C LEU A 26 23.89 7.44 0.21
N PRO A 27 24.95 8.01 0.79
CA PRO A 27 25.32 9.39 0.56
C PRO A 27 25.71 9.60 -0.91
N THR A 28 25.38 10.75 -1.47
CA THR A 28 25.77 11.12 -2.84
C THR A 28 26.93 12.12 -2.83
N MET A 29 26.62 13.41 -2.71
CA MET A 29 27.62 14.49 -2.66
C MET A 29 27.90 14.97 -1.24
N HIS A 30 26.90 14.83 -0.36
CA HIS A 30 26.98 15.28 1.03
C HIS A 30 26.63 14.14 1.98
N PRO A 31 27.18 14.14 3.20
CA PRO A 31 26.84 13.14 4.22
C PRO A 31 25.35 13.15 4.56
N ILE A 32 24.83 12.01 4.97
CA ILE A 32 23.47 11.89 5.48
C ILE A 32 23.35 12.70 6.78
N ASN A 33 22.32 13.51 6.86
CA ASN A 33 21.99 14.28 8.06
C ASN A 33 20.97 13.56 8.93
N ALA A 34 19.87 13.08 8.32
CA ALA A 34 18.84 12.35 9.03
C ALA A 34 18.05 11.42 8.09
N VAL A 35 17.62 10.29 8.64
CA VAL A 35 16.67 9.40 7.98
C VAL A 35 15.44 9.28 8.89
N THR A 36 14.26 9.51 8.34
CA THR A 36 12.99 9.51 9.06
C THR A 36 11.98 8.58 8.42
N LEU A 37 11.34 7.78 9.27
CA LEU A 37 10.18 6.98 8.93
C LEU A 37 8.92 7.74 9.33
N LYS A 38 8.01 7.93 8.39
CA LYS A 38 6.67 8.44 8.66
C LYS A 38 5.66 7.34 8.40
N TRP A 39 4.74 7.12 9.33
CA TRP A 39 3.78 6.03 9.24
C TRP A 39 2.42 6.41 9.81
N ARG A 40 1.39 5.70 9.38
CA ARG A 40 0.02 5.83 9.90
C ARG A 40 -0.79 4.56 9.71
N VAL A 41 -1.76 4.38 10.59
CA VAL A 41 -2.80 3.35 10.47
C VAL A 41 -3.95 3.92 9.66
N MET A 42 -4.43 3.17 8.70
CA MET A 42 -5.52 3.58 7.81
C MET A 42 -5.27 4.99 7.22
N TYR A 43 -6.22 5.89 7.36
CA TYR A 43 -6.12 7.30 6.95
C TYR A 43 -6.00 8.25 8.16
N GLY A 44 -5.53 7.72 9.30
CA GLY A 44 -5.32 8.47 10.53
C GLY A 44 -4.11 9.40 10.50
N THR A 45 -3.77 9.93 11.68
CA THR A 45 -2.65 10.84 11.86
C THR A 45 -1.31 10.19 11.52
N GLU A 46 -0.43 10.92 10.83
CA GLU A 46 0.92 10.48 10.51
C GLU A 46 1.83 10.65 11.74
N ASN A 47 2.54 9.59 12.10
CA ASN A 47 3.56 9.56 13.13
C ASN A 47 4.94 9.61 12.49
N THR A 48 5.94 10.11 13.22
CA THR A 48 7.32 10.23 12.75
C THR A 48 8.28 9.56 13.73
N VAL A 49 9.20 8.75 13.21
CA VAL A 49 10.27 8.09 13.98
C VAL A 49 11.59 8.32 13.26
N THR A 50 12.65 8.62 14.01
CA THR A 50 14.00 8.66 13.46
C THR A 50 14.50 7.24 13.22
N MET A 51 15.07 6.98 12.06
CA MET A 51 15.74 5.72 11.75
C MET A 51 17.22 5.84 12.10
N VAL A 52 17.82 4.76 12.57
CA VAL A 52 19.22 4.72 13.04
C VAL A 52 20.01 3.66 12.28
N ASP A 53 21.32 3.92 12.16
CA ASP A 53 22.34 3.04 11.60
C ASP A 53 23.50 3.00 12.61
N ASP A 54 23.24 2.43 13.80
CA ASP A 54 24.14 2.47 14.97
C ASP A 54 24.46 1.08 15.54
N GLY A 55 24.00 0.00 14.90
CA GLY A 55 24.18 -1.37 15.34
C GLY A 55 23.29 -1.76 16.53
N SER A 56 22.21 -1.01 16.79
CA SER A 56 21.30 -1.29 17.89
C SER A 56 19.90 -1.70 17.41
N GLY A 57 19.16 -2.39 18.26
CA GLY A 57 17.78 -2.83 17.97
C GLY A 57 17.72 -3.81 16.79
N ASN A 58 17.11 -3.41 15.70
CA ASN A 58 17.02 -4.20 14.47
C ASN A 58 18.15 -3.89 13.46
N ASP A 59 19.03 -2.95 13.79
CA ASP A 59 20.22 -2.69 13.01
C ASP A 59 21.31 -3.69 13.37
N ALA A 60 21.78 -4.45 12.39
CA ALA A 60 22.76 -5.52 12.63
C ALA A 60 24.22 -5.03 12.61
N VAL A 61 24.52 -3.97 11.84
CA VAL A 61 25.89 -3.53 11.61
C VAL A 61 25.94 -2.00 11.54
N PRO A 62 26.63 -1.34 12.50
CA PRO A 62 26.67 0.13 12.52
C PRO A 62 27.44 0.68 11.32
N GLY A 63 26.88 1.71 10.69
CA GLY A 63 27.52 2.47 9.62
C GLY A 63 27.56 1.75 8.27
N ASP A 64 26.72 0.74 8.05
CA ASP A 64 26.65 0.03 6.77
C ASP A 64 25.69 0.69 5.76
N GLY A 65 25.00 1.75 6.17
CA GLY A 65 24.05 2.50 5.36
C GLY A 65 22.63 1.92 5.39
N ILE A 66 22.37 0.91 6.22
CA ILE A 66 21.04 0.34 6.45
C ILE A 66 20.44 0.96 7.71
N TYR A 67 19.54 1.90 7.50
CA TYR A 67 18.83 2.57 8.58
C TYR A 67 17.61 1.76 8.98
N THR A 68 17.39 1.60 10.29
CA THR A 68 16.28 0.82 10.83
C THR A 68 15.39 1.62 11.77
N ALA A 69 14.11 1.27 11.82
CA ALA A 69 13.18 1.72 12.85
C ALA A 69 12.11 0.65 13.09
N THR A 70 11.53 0.66 14.29
CA THR A 70 10.46 -0.25 14.68
C THR A 70 9.18 0.54 14.94
N ILE A 71 8.09 0.07 14.36
CA ILE A 71 6.74 0.56 14.61
C ILE A 71 6.04 -0.42 15.55
N SER A 72 5.41 0.09 16.62
CA SER A 72 4.51 -0.72 17.44
C SER A 72 3.20 -0.95 16.70
N THR A 73 2.83 -2.22 16.54
CA THR A 73 1.60 -2.66 15.87
C THR A 73 0.58 -3.27 16.84
N SER A 74 0.87 -3.21 18.14
CA SER A 74 0.05 -3.81 19.21
C SER A 74 -1.38 -3.26 19.31
N THR A 75 -1.65 -2.09 18.71
CA THR A 75 -2.98 -1.46 18.70
C THR A 75 -3.72 -1.67 17.39
N LEU A 76 -3.12 -2.36 16.42
CA LEU A 76 -3.79 -2.66 15.15
C LEU A 76 -4.90 -3.68 15.36
N SER A 77 -6.06 -3.41 14.80
CA SER A 77 -7.13 -4.39 14.66
C SER A 77 -6.87 -5.32 13.48
N ASN A 78 -7.44 -6.52 13.53
CA ASN A 78 -7.32 -7.49 12.43
C ASN A 78 -7.78 -6.88 11.10
N GLY A 79 -6.96 -7.04 10.07
CA GLY A 79 -7.24 -6.53 8.73
C GLY A 79 -7.02 -5.02 8.56
N GLU A 80 -6.63 -4.26 9.59
CA GLU A 80 -6.30 -2.85 9.42
C GLU A 80 -5.02 -2.66 8.61
N MET A 81 -5.02 -1.64 7.78
CA MET A 81 -3.89 -1.22 6.96
C MET A 81 -2.93 -0.34 7.75
N ILE A 82 -1.63 -0.61 7.65
CA ILE A 82 -0.56 0.29 8.07
C ILE A 82 0.25 0.72 6.84
N ARG A 83 0.60 2.00 6.77
CA ARG A 83 1.33 2.59 5.66
C ARG A 83 2.50 3.43 6.15
N TRP A 84 3.61 3.43 5.39
CA TRP A 84 4.81 4.17 5.75
C TRP A 84 5.55 4.70 4.54
N LYS A 85 6.37 5.71 4.77
CA LYS A 85 7.34 6.27 3.82
C LYS A 85 8.62 6.65 4.56
N VAL A 86 9.72 6.58 3.87
CA VAL A 86 11.03 6.96 4.39
C VAL A 86 11.50 8.22 3.67
N THR A 87 12.09 9.14 4.43
CA THR A 87 12.71 10.36 3.89
C THR A 87 14.12 10.47 4.45
N ALA A 88 15.09 10.65 3.57
CA ALA A 88 16.47 10.94 3.92
C ALA A 88 16.81 12.38 3.55
N THR A 89 17.58 13.07 4.42
CA THR A 89 18.12 14.39 4.15
C THR A 89 19.63 14.37 4.27
N ASP A 90 20.31 15.21 3.51
CA ASP A 90 21.75 15.41 3.62
C ASP A 90 22.11 16.70 4.38
N THR A 91 23.39 16.90 4.64
CA THR A 91 23.90 18.08 5.38
C THR A 91 23.80 19.39 4.61
N ALA A 92 23.54 19.35 3.30
CA ALA A 92 23.32 20.52 2.46
C ALA A 92 21.84 20.86 2.26
N GLY A 93 20.92 20.08 2.88
CA GLY A 93 19.47 20.29 2.78
C GLY A 93 18.82 19.57 1.58
N GLY A 94 19.57 18.76 0.84
CA GLY A 94 19.01 17.85 -0.15
C GLY A 94 18.12 16.81 0.51
N SER A 95 17.05 16.41 -0.17
CA SER A 95 16.09 15.41 0.35
C SER A 95 15.69 14.42 -0.70
N SER A 96 15.53 13.17 -0.30
CA SER A 96 14.93 12.11 -1.10
C SER A 96 13.91 11.33 -0.28
N ARG A 97 12.94 10.70 -0.95
CA ARG A 97 11.93 9.86 -0.28
C ARG A 97 11.65 8.59 -1.06
N GLN A 98 11.18 7.58 -0.33
CA GLN A 98 10.60 6.35 -0.88
C GLN A 98 9.27 6.03 -0.17
N PRO A 99 8.22 5.58 -0.92
CA PRO A 99 8.20 5.53 -2.39
C PRO A 99 8.32 6.94 -2.99
N GLN A 100 8.86 7.02 -4.22
CA GLN A 100 8.86 8.30 -4.95
C GLN A 100 7.42 8.72 -5.25
N PHE A 101 7.14 10.01 -5.11
CA PHE A 101 5.80 10.56 -5.30
C PHE A 101 5.82 11.77 -6.25
N PRO A 102 6.21 11.56 -7.52
CA PRO A 102 6.31 12.64 -8.50
C PRO A 102 4.95 13.12 -9.00
N ASP A 103 3.93 12.26 -8.98
CA ASP A 103 2.59 12.56 -9.43
C ASP A 103 1.56 12.14 -8.37
N PRO A 104 0.86 13.11 -7.72
CA PRO A 104 -0.15 12.82 -6.71
C PRO A 104 -1.34 11.99 -7.23
N PHE A 105 -1.51 11.90 -8.55
CA PHE A 105 -2.60 11.18 -9.18
C PHE A 105 -2.19 9.85 -9.82
N ASP A 106 -0.88 9.57 -9.92
CA ASP A 106 -0.38 8.38 -10.62
C ASP A 106 0.93 7.84 -10.00
N SER A 107 1.10 7.99 -8.68
CA SER A 107 2.24 7.44 -7.93
C SER A 107 1.79 6.94 -6.57
N PRO A 108 2.38 5.85 -6.04
CA PRO A 108 2.15 5.44 -4.67
C PRO A 108 2.72 6.47 -3.70
N GLU A 109 1.96 6.84 -2.68
CA GLU A 109 2.44 7.78 -1.64
C GLU A 109 3.15 7.05 -0.50
N TYR A 110 2.72 5.81 -0.20
CA TYR A 110 3.24 4.99 0.89
C TYR A 110 3.53 3.56 0.42
N PHE A 111 4.48 2.90 1.08
CA PHE A 111 4.49 1.45 1.22
C PHE A 111 3.42 1.04 2.23
N GLY A 112 3.05 -0.23 2.26
CA GLY A 112 2.08 -0.68 3.24
C GLY A 112 1.90 -2.17 3.32
N THR A 113 1.17 -2.58 4.35
CA THR A 113 0.68 -3.93 4.56
C THR A 113 -0.59 -3.89 5.44
N ILE A 114 -1.09 -5.06 5.81
CA ILE A 114 -2.24 -5.20 6.71
C ILE A 114 -1.87 -5.99 7.96
N ALA A 115 -2.58 -5.76 9.06
CA ALA A 115 -2.58 -6.71 10.18
C ALA A 115 -3.26 -8.01 9.72
N GLU A 116 -2.71 -9.16 10.12
CA GLU A 116 -3.33 -10.44 9.80
C GLU A 116 -4.77 -10.49 10.34
N ASP A 117 -5.68 -10.98 9.51
CA ASP A 117 -7.04 -11.29 9.95
C ASP A 117 -7.24 -12.81 9.95
N PRO A 118 -7.20 -13.44 11.14
CA PRO A 118 -7.37 -14.89 11.26
C PRO A 118 -8.71 -15.40 10.74
N SER A 119 -9.74 -14.55 10.67
CA SER A 119 -11.07 -14.95 10.19
C SER A 119 -11.09 -15.26 8.69
N VAL A 120 -10.16 -14.69 7.94
CA VAL A 120 -10.03 -14.90 6.48
C VAL A 120 -8.72 -15.59 6.10
N ALA A 121 -7.78 -15.76 7.01
CA ALA A 121 -6.46 -16.36 6.73
C ALA A 121 -6.56 -17.81 6.21
N SER A 122 -7.62 -18.54 6.55
CA SER A 122 -7.89 -19.90 6.08
C SER A 122 -8.74 -19.96 4.81
N SER A 123 -9.04 -18.83 4.18
CA SER A 123 -9.83 -18.79 2.95
C SER A 123 -9.09 -19.46 1.80
N ASN A 124 -9.78 -20.36 1.07
CA ASN A 124 -9.29 -20.94 -0.19
C ASN A 124 -9.46 -19.99 -1.38
N LEU A 125 -10.10 -18.83 -1.16
CA LEU A 125 -10.28 -17.80 -2.18
C LEU A 125 -9.36 -16.63 -1.88
N PRO A 126 -8.77 -16.00 -2.90
CA PRO A 126 -7.97 -14.80 -2.71
C PRO A 126 -8.85 -13.67 -2.15
N ILE A 127 -8.33 -12.98 -1.14
CA ILE A 127 -9.02 -11.88 -0.48
C ILE A 127 -8.50 -10.57 -1.04
N PHE A 128 -9.41 -9.73 -1.53
CA PHE A 128 -9.14 -8.38 -1.99
C PHE A 128 -9.48 -7.40 -0.87
N HIS A 129 -8.47 -6.93 -0.15
CA HIS A 129 -8.63 -5.89 0.87
C HIS A 129 -8.57 -4.53 0.20
N TRP A 130 -9.62 -3.76 0.37
CA TRP A 130 -9.73 -2.42 -0.18
C TRP A 130 -10.01 -1.39 0.91
N PHE A 131 -9.24 -0.34 0.91
CA PHE A 131 -9.34 0.77 1.84
C PHE A 131 -9.54 2.07 1.06
N THR A 132 -10.47 2.90 1.48
CA THR A 132 -10.74 4.19 0.81
C THR A 132 -10.67 5.33 1.80
N SER A 133 -10.12 6.47 1.37
CA SER A 133 -10.07 7.69 2.18
C SER A 133 -11.44 8.34 2.33
N SER A 134 -12.37 8.07 1.40
CA SER A 134 -13.74 8.59 1.43
C SER A 134 -14.73 7.53 0.93
N PRO A 135 -15.34 6.73 1.83
CA PRO A 135 -16.32 5.73 1.42
C PRO A 135 -17.49 6.29 0.63
N GLY A 136 -17.98 7.49 1.00
CA GLY A 136 -19.05 8.18 0.26
C GLY A 136 -18.61 8.60 -1.14
N GLY A 137 -17.40 9.12 -1.27
CA GLY A 137 -16.80 9.50 -2.56
C GLY A 137 -16.66 8.32 -3.51
N ALA A 138 -16.18 7.19 -3.01
CA ALA A 138 -16.01 5.98 -3.79
C ALA A 138 -17.32 5.45 -4.42
N THR A 139 -18.49 5.78 -3.85
CA THR A 139 -19.78 5.40 -4.41
C THR A 139 -20.28 6.31 -5.52
N THR A 140 -19.50 7.30 -5.92
CA THR A 140 -19.81 8.25 -6.99
C THR A 140 -18.92 8.02 -8.20
N SER A 141 -19.24 8.68 -9.32
CA SER A 141 -18.41 8.69 -10.52
C SER A 141 -17.11 9.51 -10.39
N ASN A 142 -17.01 10.37 -9.35
CA ASN A 142 -15.76 11.09 -9.07
C ASN A 142 -14.77 10.24 -8.28
N GLY A 143 -15.27 9.19 -7.61
CA GLY A 143 -14.46 8.24 -6.91
C GLY A 143 -13.79 8.77 -5.64
N SER A 144 -12.84 8.00 -5.17
CA SER A 144 -11.98 8.31 -4.03
C SER A 144 -10.62 7.64 -4.19
N ARG A 145 -9.58 8.29 -3.65
CA ARG A 145 -8.29 7.63 -3.49
C ARG A 145 -8.36 6.56 -2.43
N GLY A 146 -7.60 5.50 -2.66
CA GLY A 146 -7.59 4.35 -1.79
C GLY A 146 -6.31 3.54 -1.87
N SER A 147 -6.30 2.42 -1.18
CA SER A 147 -5.23 1.46 -1.21
C SER A 147 -5.82 0.05 -1.32
N VAL A 148 -5.08 -0.84 -1.94
CA VAL A 148 -5.45 -2.25 -2.10
C VAL A 148 -4.34 -3.14 -1.57
N TYR A 149 -4.71 -4.18 -0.85
CA TYR A 149 -3.81 -5.28 -0.51
C TYR A 149 -4.36 -6.56 -1.11
N PHE A 150 -3.55 -7.23 -1.92
CA PHE A 150 -3.95 -8.45 -2.63
C PHE A 150 -2.75 -9.38 -2.85
N LEU A 151 -2.87 -10.62 -2.41
CA LEU A 151 -1.84 -11.68 -2.56
C LEU A 151 -0.42 -11.21 -2.17
N GLY A 152 -0.30 -10.52 -1.04
CA GLY A 152 0.98 -10.04 -0.53
C GLY A 152 1.50 -8.79 -1.23
N GLN A 153 0.74 -8.17 -2.12
CA GLN A 153 1.12 -6.91 -2.76
C GLN A 153 0.26 -5.76 -2.25
N PHE A 154 0.89 -4.65 -1.95
CA PHE A 154 0.23 -3.45 -1.49
C PHE A 154 0.30 -2.37 -2.59
N TYR A 155 -0.85 -1.86 -2.97
CA TYR A 155 -1.03 -0.81 -3.98
C TYR A 155 -1.58 0.42 -3.29
N ASP A 156 -0.82 1.49 -3.25
CA ASP A 156 -1.24 2.74 -2.62
C ASP A 156 -1.67 3.78 -3.63
N ASN A 157 -2.49 4.74 -3.16
CA ASN A 157 -2.94 5.89 -3.95
C ASN A 157 -3.61 5.50 -5.28
N ILE A 158 -4.35 4.39 -5.27
CA ILE A 158 -5.17 3.99 -6.41
C ILE A 158 -6.45 4.83 -6.47
N GLN A 159 -7.06 4.96 -7.63
CA GLN A 159 -8.39 5.55 -7.76
C GLN A 159 -9.44 4.45 -7.76
N ALA A 160 -10.51 4.64 -6.98
CA ALA A 160 -11.66 3.75 -6.99
C ALA A 160 -12.93 4.56 -7.16
N ASP A 161 -13.78 4.18 -8.09
CA ASP A 161 -15.05 4.84 -8.35
C ASP A 161 -16.17 3.84 -8.66
N ARG A 162 -17.39 4.36 -8.76
CA ARG A 162 -18.55 3.54 -9.02
C ARG A 162 -18.63 3.15 -10.50
N HIS A 163 -18.57 1.85 -10.76
CA HIS A 163 -18.81 1.29 -12.07
C HIS A 163 -20.28 1.37 -12.49
N GLY A 164 -20.54 1.83 -13.71
CA GLY A 164 -21.85 1.84 -14.36
C GLY A 164 -22.80 2.95 -13.89
N GLN A 165 -23.66 3.38 -14.80
CA GLN A 165 -24.63 4.45 -14.54
C GLN A 165 -25.96 3.91 -13.98
N SER A 166 -26.57 2.95 -14.67
CA SER A 166 -27.90 2.38 -14.33
C SER A 166 -27.90 1.57 -13.03
N THR A 167 -26.74 1.00 -12.67
CA THR A 167 -26.56 0.20 -11.44
C THR A 167 -26.31 1.05 -10.20
N GLY A 168 -26.17 2.36 -10.36
CA GLY A 168 -25.88 3.29 -9.28
C GLY A 168 -26.91 3.32 -8.14
N GLY A 169 -28.15 2.92 -8.40
CA GLY A 169 -29.22 2.78 -7.40
C GLY A 169 -29.19 1.46 -6.62
N PHE A 170 -28.38 0.48 -7.02
CA PHE A 170 -28.37 -0.81 -6.34
C PHE A 170 -27.74 -0.74 -4.94
N PRO A 171 -28.25 -1.51 -3.96
CA PRO A 171 -27.66 -1.57 -2.62
C PRO A 171 -26.20 -1.99 -2.61
N LYS A 172 -25.82 -2.96 -3.47
CA LYS A 172 -24.47 -3.39 -3.68
C LYS A 172 -23.93 -2.79 -4.98
N LYS A 173 -22.92 -1.95 -4.89
CA LYS A 173 -22.28 -1.27 -6.02
C LYS A 173 -21.25 -2.15 -6.72
N SER A 174 -21.04 -1.88 -7.98
CA SER A 174 -19.83 -2.31 -8.71
C SER A 174 -18.81 -1.18 -8.70
N TYR A 175 -17.53 -1.50 -8.78
CA TYR A 175 -16.45 -0.53 -8.70
C TYR A 175 -15.43 -0.73 -9.80
N ASP A 176 -14.88 0.37 -10.28
CA ASP A 176 -13.69 0.44 -11.10
C ASP A 176 -12.50 0.81 -10.20
N PHE A 177 -11.36 0.19 -10.45
CA PHE A 177 -10.11 0.45 -9.75
C PHE A 177 -9.03 0.75 -10.77
N ASP A 178 -8.48 1.97 -10.74
CA ASP A 178 -7.36 2.41 -11.53
C ASP A 178 -6.09 2.40 -10.70
N PHE A 179 -5.09 1.62 -11.15
CA PHE A 179 -3.78 1.48 -10.51
C PHE A 179 -2.77 2.42 -11.15
N ASN A 180 -1.75 2.83 -10.38
CA ASN A 180 -0.69 3.70 -10.86
C ASN A 180 0.11 3.05 -12.00
N ARG A 181 0.61 3.85 -12.96
CA ARG A 181 1.38 3.35 -14.11
C ARG A 181 2.63 2.58 -13.72
N GLY A 182 3.31 3.02 -12.65
CA GLY A 182 4.52 2.37 -12.14
C GLY A 182 4.25 1.18 -11.23
N ASP A 183 2.99 1.00 -10.78
CA ASP A 183 2.60 -0.03 -9.81
C ASP A 183 1.25 -0.64 -10.20
N ARG A 184 1.26 -1.35 -11.33
CA ARG A 184 0.07 -1.96 -11.92
C ARG A 184 -0.34 -3.23 -11.18
N PHE A 185 -1.64 -3.48 -11.11
CA PHE A 185 -2.23 -4.63 -10.46
C PHE A 185 -1.80 -5.94 -11.11
N ARG A 186 -1.47 -6.92 -10.27
CA ARG A 186 -1.18 -8.30 -10.67
C ARG A 186 -2.22 -9.22 -10.04
N TYR A 187 -3.00 -9.87 -10.87
CA TYR A 187 -4.00 -10.83 -10.43
C TYR A 187 -3.38 -12.15 -9.94
N GLN A 188 -2.34 -12.62 -10.61
CA GLN A 188 -1.66 -13.87 -10.33
C GLN A 188 -0.17 -13.76 -10.69
N GLU A 189 0.67 -14.49 -9.99
CA GLU A 189 2.09 -14.56 -10.32
C GLU A 189 2.28 -15.18 -11.72
N GLY A 190 3.20 -14.59 -12.51
CA GLY A 190 3.43 -14.99 -13.90
C GLY A 190 2.52 -14.32 -14.92
N GLU A 191 1.40 -13.75 -14.51
CA GLU A 191 0.48 -13.02 -15.39
C GLU A 191 0.91 -11.55 -15.61
N GLY A 192 0.43 -10.99 -16.72
CA GLY A 192 0.63 -9.58 -17.04
C GLY A 192 -0.02 -8.65 -16.01
N ARG A 193 0.60 -7.49 -15.79
CA ARG A 193 0.04 -6.45 -14.92
C ARG A 193 -0.94 -5.58 -15.69
N VAL A 194 -2.07 -5.24 -15.09
CA VAL A 194 -3.12 -4.39 -15.66
C VAL A 194 -3.23 -3.05 -14.94
N LYS A 195 -3.62 -2.02 -15.67
CA LYS A 195 -3.81 -0.68 -15.11
C LYS A 195 -5.13 -0.58 -14.34
N ASP A 196 -6.16 -1.22 -14.84
CA ASP A 196 -7.54 -1.12 -14.33
C ASP A 196 -8.19 -2.48 -14.19
N ILE A 197 -9.07 -2.61 -13.21
CA ILE A 197 -9.93 -3.77 -13.00
C ILE A 197 -11.34 -3.33 -12.62
N ASN A 198 -12.34 -4.12 -13.06
CA ASN A 198 -13.73 -3.89 -12.74
C ASN A 198 -14.23 -4.97 -11.79
N MET A 199 -14.70 -4.59 -10.61
CA MET A 199 -15.33 -5.49 -9.65
C MET A 199 -16.85 -5.41 -9.75
N LEU A 200 -17.43 -6.39 -10.44
CA LEU A 200 -18.88 -6.45 -10.66
C LEU A 200 -19.58 -7.17 -9.51
N THR A 201 -20.68 -6.59 -9.02
CA THR A 201 -21.40 -7.18 -7.90
C THR A 201 -22.34 -8.31 -8.27
N ASN A 202 -22.69 -8.44 -9.55
CA ASN A 202 -23.75 -9.35 -10.05
C ASN A 202 -25.09 -9.20 -9.29
N TRP A 203 -25.39 -8.01 -8.76
CA TRP A 203 -26.60 -7.79 -7.97
C TRP A 203 -27.89 -8.06 -8.75
N ALA A 204 -27.93 -7.64 -10.02
CA ALA A 204 -29.08 -7.81 -10.91
C ALA A 204 -29.18 -9.24 -11.48
N ASP A 205 -28.10 -10.00 -11.48
CA ASP A 205 -28.08 -11.37 -11.94
C ASP A 205 -28.43 -12.33 -10.81
N LYS A 206 -29.67 -12.82 -10.81
CA LYS A 206 -30.17 -13.77 -9.79
C LYS A 206 -29.42 -15.10 -9.81
N SER A 207 -28.87 -15.53 -10.97
CA SER A 207 -28.06 -16.75 -11.09
C SER A 207 -26.64 -16.57 -10.56
N LYS A 208 -26.14 -15.33 -10.47
CA LYS A 208 -24.75 -14.95 -10.10
C LYS A 208 -23.66 -15.48 -11.05
N THR A 209 -24.06 -16.02 -12.21
CA THR A 209 -23.13 -16.69 -13.14
C THR A 209 -23.13 -16.12 -14.56
N ARG A 210 -24.12 -15.30 -14.94
CA ARG A 210 -24.21 -14.77 -16.32
C ARG A 210 -23.00 -13.97 -16.75
N ASN A 211 -22.47 -13.14 -15.86
CA ASN A 211 -21.28 -12.35 -16.18
C ASN A 211 -20.04 -13.24 -16.38
N THR A 212 -19.96 -14.36 -15.66
CA THR A 212 -18.86 -15.33 -15.81
C THR A 212 -18.95 -16.09 -17.11
N LEU A 213 -20.18 -16.39 -17.59
CA LEU A 213 -20.41 -17.16 -18.81
C LEU A 213 -20.43 -16.30 -20.07
N GLY A 214 -20.52 -14.98 -19.93
CA GLY A 214 -20.58 -14.02 -21.04
C GLY A 214 -19.24 -13.44 -21.49
N TYR A 215 -18.14 -13.86 -20.84
CA TYR A 215 -16.79 -13.43 -21.15
C TYR A 215 -15.96 -14.56 -21.73
#